data_a34b606bfd4c3cfc61c149a618c6d107
#
_entry.id   a34b606bfd4c3cfc61c149a618c6d107
#
_cell.length_a   1.000
_cell.length_b   1.000
_cell.length_c   1.000
_cell.angle_alpha   90.00
_cell.angle_beta   90.00
_cell.angle_gamma   90.00
#
_symmetry.space_group_name_H-M   'P 1'
#
loop_
_entity.id
_entity.type
_entity.pdbx_description
1 polymer ?
#
loop_
_entity_poly.entity_id
_entity_poly.type
_entity_poly.pdbx_seq_one_letter_code
_entity_poly.pdbx_strand_id
1 'polypeptide(L)'
;MQVTETIKYVGVNDHDIDLFEGQYDVRENGMAYNSYVVVGEKVAVADTVDARFVDEWLGNVETALDGRTPDYLVVHHMEPDHSAGIVAFMDRYPDAQVVASKMAFKMMAAYFGTDFSDRQIVCKEGFELDLGGRTLRFIGAANVHWPEVMFSYDSQDKVLFSADAFGKFGANDIEDPEGWACEARRYYFGIVGKFGKNV
;
A
#
# COMPACT_ATOMS: atom_id res chain seq x y z
N MET A 1 2.12 14.05 5.00
CA MET A 1 0.72 14.36 5.48
C MET A 1 0.39 13.45 6.65
N GLN A 2 -0.33 13.92 7.67
CA GLN A 2 -0.77 13.10 8.81
C GLN A 2 -2.23 12.67 8.55
N VAL A 3 -2.50 11.36 8.60
CA VAL A 3 -3.87 10.83 8.44
C VAL A 3 -4.60 10.88 9.78
N THR A 4 -3.94 10.38 10.84
CA THR A 4 -4.36 10.49 12.24
C THR A 4 -3.14 10.81 13.11
N GLU A 5 -3.26 10.86 14.43
CA GLU A 5 -2.08 11.03 15.31
C GLU A 5 -1.09 9.88 15.21
N THR A 6 -1.55 8.70 14.85
CA THR A 6 -0.77 7.45 14.86
C THR A 6 -0.64 6.80 13.48
N ILE A 7 -1.29 7.34 12.45
CA ILE A 7 -1.16 6.91 11.05
C ILE A 7 -0.62 8.06 10.23
N LYS A 8 0.58 7.87 9.68
CA LYS A 8 1.32 8.87 8.91
C LYS A 8 1.40 8.43 7.45
N TYR A 9 1.05 9.32 6.52
CA TYR A 9 1.25 9.09 5.09
C TYR A 9 2.75 9.26 4.76
N VAL A 10 3.31 8.29 4.06
CA VAL A 10 4.72 8.26 3.63
C VAL A 10 4.89 7.98 2.14
N GLY A 11 3.79 7.92 1.40
CA GLY A 11 3.81 7.73 -0.05
C GLY A 11 4.44 8.89 -0.80
N VAL A 12 4.43 8.80 -2.12
CA VAL A 12 5.05 9.77 -3.03
C VAL A 12 4.07 10.21 -4.11
N ASN A 13 4.33 11.37 -4.71
CA ASN A 13 3.60 11.89 -5.85
C ASN A 13 4.45 11.81 -7.11
N ASP A 14 3.90 11.26 -8.18
CA ASP A 14 4.55 11.15 -9.48
C ASP A 14 3.91 12.14 -10.47
N HIS A 15 4.61 13.22 -10.75
CA HIS A 15 4.17 14.26 -11.70
C HIS A 15 4.74 14.04 -13.12
N ASP A 16 5.63 13.05 -13.29
CA ASP A 16 6.32 12.79 -14.55
C ASP A 16 5.69 11.62 -15.34
N ILE A 17 4.66 10.98 -14.79
CA ILE A 17 3.97 9.88 -15.45
C ILE A 17 2.96 10.39 -16.49
N ASP A 18 3.07 9.88 -17.72
CA ASP A 18 2.12 10.18 -18.79
C ASP A 18 0.89 9.27 -18.75
N LEU A 19 1.12 7.96 -18.64
CA LEU A 19 0.08 6.94 -18.73
C LEU A 19 0.21 5.94 -17.57
N PHE A 20 -0.77 5.92 -16.67
CA PHE A 20 -0.87 4.87 -15.65
C PHE A 20 -1.31 3.55 -16.29
N GLU A 21 -0.71 2.42 -15.90
CA GLU A 21 -0.87 1.10 -16.56
C GLU A 21 -0.66 1.14 -18.10
N GLY A 22 0.04 2.14 -18.63
CA GLY A 22 0.26 2.30 -20.06
C GLY A 22 -0.97 2.71 -20.86
N GLN A 23 -2.10 3.02 -20.24
CA GLN A 23 -3.37 3.31 -20.92
C GLN A 23 -4.18 4.48 -20.35
N TYR A 24 -4.03 4.80 -19.07
CA TYR A 24 -4.80 5.88 -18.44
C TYR A 24 -3.99 7.17 -18.44
N ASP A 25 -4.42 8.16 -19.20
CA ASP A 25 -3.80 9.48 -19.26
C ASP A 25 -3.91 10.18 -17.91
N VAL A 26 -2.76 10.47 -17.28
CA VAL A 26 -2.65 11.13 -15.97
C VAL A 26 -1.69 12.32 -16.02
N ARG A 27 -1.31 12.81 -17.21
CA ARG A 27 -0.33 13.88 -17.40
C ARG A 27 -0.68 15.18 -16.68
N GLU A 28 -1.97 15.49 -16.55
CA GLU A 28 -2.40 16.73 -15.91
C GLU A 28 -2.39 16.63 -14.37
N ASN A 29 -2.69 15.45 -13.83
CA ASN A 29 -2.92 15.26 -12.42
C ASN A 29 -1.85 14.39 -11.73
N GLY A 30 -0.98 13.72 -12.50
CA GLY A 30 0.00 12.78 -11.97
C GLY A 30 -0.65 11.55 -11.32
N MET A 31 0.12 10.89 -10.46
CA MET A 31 -0.33 9.76 -9.62
C MET A 31 0.22 9.88 -8.22
N ALA A 32 -0.46 9.29 -7.25
CA ALA A 32 0.05 9.09 -5.91
C ALA A 32 0.25 7.59 -5.66
N TYR A 33 1.44 7.21 -5.20
CA TYR A 33 1.72 5.86 -4.71
C TYR A 33 1.63 5.88 -3.19
N ASN A 34 0.60 5.22 -2.66
CA ASN A 34 0.20 5.40 -1.28
C ASN A 34 0.86 4.38 -0.36
N SER A 35 1.54 4.87 0.65
CA SER A 35 2.14 4.08 1.72
C SER A 35 1.94 4.78 3.06
N TYR A 36 1.88 4.01 4.15
CA TYR A 36 1.55 4.52 5.48
C TYR A 36 2.42 3.88 6.55
N VAL A 37 2.78 4.66 7.57
CA VAL A 37 3.34 4.15 8.83
C VAL A 37 2.23 4.12 9.88
N VAL A 38 1.98 2.95 10.45
CA VAL A 38 1.00 2.74 11.52
C VAL A 38 1.75 2.51 12.82
N VAL A 39 1.58 3.42 13.77
CA VAL A 39 2.33 3.45 15.04
C VAL A 39 1.50 2.88 16.18
N GLY A 40 1.92 1.74 16.71
CA GLY A 40 1.50 1.15 17.97
C GLY A 40 2.70 0.97 18.90
N GLU A 41 2.67 0.00 19.82
CA GLU A 41 3.89 -0.46 20.50
C GLU A 41 4.85 -1.05 19.47
N LYS A 42 4.33 -1.81 18.50
CA LYS A 42 4.99 -2.20 17.27
C LYS A 42 4.61 -1.28 16.14
N VAL A 43 5.46 -1.22 15.11
CA VAL A 43 5.25 -0.36 13.95
C VAL A 43 5.06 -1.21 12.69
N ALA A 44 4.01 -0.92 11.93
CA ALA A 44 3.81 -1.48 10.60
C ALA A 44 3.96 -0.38 9.53
N VAL A 45 4.59 -0.75 8.41
CA VAL A 45 4.56 0.04 7.17
C VAL A 45 3.61 -0.67 6.21
N ALA A 46 2.66 0.04 5.65
CA ALA A 46 1.64 -0.49 4.76
C ALA A 46 1.91 -0.09 3.31
N ASP A 47 2.11 -1.07 2.46
CA ASP A 47 2.52 -1.01 1.06
C ASP A 47 3.82 -0.24 0.81
N THR A 48 4.32 -0.31 -0.41
CA THR A 48 5.50 0.42 -0.89
C THR A 48 5.09 1.31 -2.07
N VAL A 49 6.04 1.66 -2.93
CA VAL A 49 5.83 2.59 -4.04
C VAL A 49 6.47 2.05 -5.32
N ASP A 50 6.24 2.73 -6.46
CA ASP A 50 6.91 2.48 -7.74
C ASP A 50 8.44 2.55 -7.60
N ALA A 51 9.14 1.73 -8.38
CA ALA A 51 10.59 1.55 -8.32
C ALA A 51 11.39 2.86 -8.45
N ARG A 52 10.88 3.84 -9.19
CA ARG A 52 11.53 5.15 -9.39
C ARG A 52 11.61 5.99 -8.13
N PHE A 53 10.74 5.73 -7.16
CA PHE A 53 10.57 6.55 -5.96
C PHE A 53 10.99 5.83 -4.66
N VAL A 54 11.60 4.65 -4.76
CA VAL A 54 11.94 3.83 -3.58
C VAL A 54 12.86 4.57 -2.61
N ASP A 55 13.86 5.31 -3.10
CA ASP A 55 14.79 6.04 -2.24
C ASP A 55 14.09 7.21 -1.51
N GLU A 56 13.23 7.95 -2.20
CA GLU A 56 12.42 9.02 -1.61
C GLU A 56 11.47 8.46 -0.54
N TRP A 57 10.77 7.38 -0.88
CA TRP A 57 9.87 6.70 0.02
C TRP A 57 10.56 6.18 1.29
N LEU A 58 11.73 5.54 1.17
CA LEU A 58 12.52 5.10 2.33
C LEU A 58 12.92 6.28 3.23
N GLY A 59 13.25 7.43 2.66
CA GLY A 59 13.49 8.66 3.41
C GLY A 59 12.26 9.18 4.15
N ASN A 60 11.08 9.10 3.52
CA ASN A 60 9.80 9.44 4.13
C ASN A 60 9.45 8.50 5.29
N VAL A 61 9.67 7.19 5.09
CA VAL A 61 9.49 6.16 6.14
C VAL A 61 10.41 6.44 7.31
N GLU A 62 11.70 6.65 7.09
CA GLU A 62 12.69 6.94 8.16
C GLU A 62 12.30 8.19 8.97
N THR A 63 11.88 9.24 8.27
CA THR A 63 11.38 10.48 8.90
C THR A 63 10.14 10.22 9.77
N ALA A 64 9.20 9.42 9.26
CA ALA A 64 7.96 9.10 9.96
C ALA A 64 8.19 8.19 11.18
N LEU A 65 9.18 7.32 11.11
CA LEU A 65 9.59 6.41 12.19
C LEU A 65 10.18 7.15 13.40
N ASP A 66 10.76 8.32 13.21
CA ASP A 66 11.30 9.17 14.28
C ASP A 66 12.26 8.39 15.22
N GLY A 67 13.22 7.68 14.62
CA GLY A 67 14.22 6.88 15.33
C GLY A 67 13.76 5.49 15.78
N ARG A 68 12.52 5.10 15.51
CA ARG A 68 12.03 3.73 15.72
C ARG A 68 12.40 2.84 14.53
N THR A 69 12.32 1.53 14.72
CA THR A 69 12.43 0.52 13.66
C THR A 69 11.05 -0.07 13.38
N PRO A 70 10.70 -0.35 12.11
CA PRO A 70 9.46 -1.05 11.79
C PRO A 70 9.58 -2.54 12.15
N ASP A 71 8.51 -3.10 12.69
CA ASP A 71 8.38 -4.53 12.98
C ASP A 71 7.80 -5.28 11.77
N TYR A 72 6.97 -4.60 10.97
CA TYR A 72 6.22 -5.23 9.88
C TYR A 72 6.21 -4.37 8.62
N LEU A 73 6.31 -5.05 7.46
CA LEU A 73 5.85 -4.55 6.17
C LEU A 73 4.56 -5.30 5.80
N VAL A 74 3.45 -4.59 5.76
CA VAL A 74 2.15 -5.12 5.32
C VAL A 74 2.02 -4.87 3.82
N VAL A 75 1.83 -5.93 3.04
CA VAL A 75 1.66 -5.84 1.58
C VAL A 75 0.24 -6.24 1.23
N HIS A 76 -0.56 -5.25 0.83
CA HIS A 76 -1.95 -5.45 0.42
C HIS A 76 -2.06 -5.88 -1.04
N HIS A 77 -1.16 -5.39 -1.90
CA HIS A 77 -1.20 -5.58 -3.34
C HIS A 77 0.21 -5.76 -3.93
N MET A 78 0.31 -6.52 -5.03
CA MET A 78 1.58 -6.87 -5.66
C MET A 78 1.82 -6.16 -6.99
N GLU A 79 0.97 -5.22 -7.39
CA GLU A 79 1.27 -4.35 -8.51
C GLU A 79 2.53 -3.52 -8.24
N PRO A 80 3.37 -3.20 -9.26
CA PRO A 80 4.67 -2.56 -9.03
C PRO A 80 4.63 -1.27 -8.21
N ASP A 81 3.58 -0.48 -8.32
CA ASP A 81 3.39 0.77 -7.56
C ASP A 81 3.07 0.56 -6.07
N HIS A 82 2.73 -0.68 -5.67
CA HIS A 82 2.57 -1.10 -4.28
C HIS A 82 3.74 -1.97 -3.77
N SER A 83 4.51 -2.58 -4.67
CA SER A 83 5.40 -3.68 -4.30
C SER A 83 6.87 -3.52 -4.67
N ALA A 84 7.23 -2.57 -5.54
CA ALA A 84 8.60 -2.51 -6.05
C ALA A 84 9.64 -2.15 -4.97
N GLY A 85 9.23 -1.51 -3.88
CA GLY A 85 10.10 -1.18 -2.74
C GLY A 85 10.32 -2.32 -1.73
N ILE A 86 9.64 -3.48 -1.86
CA ILE A 86 9.66 -4.55 -0.84
C ILE A 86 11.09 -5.03 -0.54
N VAL A 87 11.88 -5.34 -1.56
CA VAL A 87 13.26 -5.83 -1.37
C VAL A 87 14.12 -4.80 -0.66
N ALA A 88 14.09 -3.54 -1.13
CA ALA A 88 14.87 -2.46 -0.54
C ALA A 88 14.48 -2.19 0.94
N PHE A 89 13.19 -2.27 1.26
CA PHE A 89 12.72 -2.16 2.64
C PHE A 89 13.24 -3.30 3.51
N MET A 90 13.14 -4.54 3.03
CA MET A 90 13.55 -5.73 3.79
C MET A 90 15.07 -5.81 3.97
N ASP A 91 15.85 -5.24 3.05
CA ASP A 91 17.31 -5.08 3.18
C ASP A 91 17.66 -3.97 4.19
N ARG A 92 16.89 -2.87 4.18
CA ARG A 92 17.08 -1.73 5.10
C ARG A 92 16.70 -2.09 6.55
N TYR A 93 15.68 -2.94 6.73
CA TYR A 93 15.13 -3.35 8.03
C TYR A 93 15.15 -4.88 8.18
N PRO A 94 16.34 -5.47 8.45
CA PRO A 94 16.53 -6.92 8.41
C PRO A 94 15.72 -7.69 9.46
N ASP A 95 15.30 -7.02 10.54
CA ASP A 95 14.48 -7.62 11.60
C ASP A 95 12.96 -7.53 11.33
N ALA A 96 12.54 -6.78 10.33
CA ALA A 96 11.14 -6.65 9.96
C ALA A 96 10.59 -7.95 9.33
N GLN A 97 9.31 -8.21 9.56
CA GLN A 97 8.58 -9.33 8.95
C GLN A 97 7.62 -8.84 7.86
N VAL A 98 7.48 -9.60 6.78
CA VAL A 98 6.48 -9.31 5.74
C VAL A 98 5.16 -9.97 6.08
N VAL A 99 4.08 -9.19 6.08
CA VAL A 99 2.70 -9.65 6.29
C VAL A 99 1.94 -9.53 4.98
N ALA A 100 1.54 -10.65 4.40
CA ALA A 100 0.87 -10.67 3.10
C ALA A 100 0.01 -11.94 2.91
N SER A 101 -0.81 -11.95 1.86
CA SER A 101 -1.55 -13.15 1.49
C SER A 101 -0.60 -14.25 0.98
N LYS A 102 -1.05 -15.50 1.07
CA LYS A 102 -0.27 -16.64 0.52
C LYS A 102 0.02 -16.48 -0.98
N MET A 103 -0.88 -15.85 -1.73
CA MET A 103 -0.68 -15.61 -3.16
C MET A 103 0.36 -14.52 -3.39
N ALA A 104 0.36 -13.46 -2.60
CA ALA A 104 1.37 -12.39 -2.67
C ALA A 104 2.79 -12.94 -2.46
N PHE A 105 3.02 -13.83 -1.51
CA PHE A 105 4.32 -14.48 -1.33
C PHE A 105 4.77 -15.30 -2.54
N LYS A 106 3.84 -15.99 -3.23
CA LYS A 106 4.18 -16.68 -4.50
C LYS A 106 4.55 -15.68 -5.60
N MET A 107 3.91 -14.52 -5.63
CA MET A 107 4.24 -13.46 -6.57
C MET A 107 5.59 -12.82 -6.23
N MET A 108 5.91 -12.59 -4.95
CA MET A 108 7.24 -12.13 -4.51
C MET A 108 8.34 -13.09 -4.97
N ALA A 109 8.15 -14.40 -4.79
CA ALA A 109 9.10 -15.41 -5.28
C ALA A 109 9.31 -15.33 -6.81
N ALA A 110 8.24 -15.09 -7.57
CA ALA A 110 8.31 -14.96 -9.03
C ALA A 110 8.95 -13.64 -9.49
N TYR A 111 8.66 -12.52 -8.81
CA TYR A 111 9.11 -11.19 -9.22
C TYR A 111 10.52 -10.87 -8.72
N PHE A 112 10.84 -11.27 -7.49
CA PHE A 112 12.06 -10.88 -6.80
C PHE A 112 13.04 -12.03 -6.58
N GLY A 113 12.65 -13.28 -6.89
CA GLY A 113 13.46 -14.47 -6.60
C GLY A 113 13.55 -14.83 -5.12
N THR A 114 12.77 -14.18 -4.27
CA THR A 114 12.65 -14.43 -2.82
C THR A 114 11.21 -14.25 -2.37
N ASP A 115 10.80 -15.05 -1.39
CA ASP A 115 9.51 -14.89 -0.72
C ASP A 115 9.68 -14.56 0.77
N PHE A 116 10.92 -14.26 1.20
CA PHE A 116 11.27 -13.97 2.59
C PHE A 116 10.79 -15.06 3.57
N SER A 117 10.92 -16.34 3.21
CA SER A 117 10.35 -17.49 3.94
C SER A 117 10.76 -17.57 5.42
N ASP A 118 11.88 -16.97 5.80
CA ASP A 118 12.36 -16.82 7.17
C ASP A 118 11.66 -15.70 7.95
N ARG A 119 10.97 -14.78 7.28
CA ARG A 119 10.33 -13.57 7.84
C ARG A 119 8.89 -13.37 7.38
N GLN A 120 8.19 -14.43 6.98
CA GLN A 120 6.81 -14.38 6.52
C GLN A 120 5.80 -14.43 7.67
N ILE A 121 4.74 -13.62 7.55
CA ILE A 121 3.47 -13.80 8.26
C ILE A 121 2.38 -13.89 7.20
N VAL A 122 1.82 -15.09 7.01
CA VAL A 122 0.75 -15.30 6.04
C VAL A 122 -0.59 -14.86 6.63
N CYS A 123 -1.17 -13.80 6.06
CA CYS A 123 -2.51 -13.35 6.43
C CYS A 123 -3.60 -13.98 5.56
N LYS A 124 -4.83 -13.97 6.06
CA LYS A 124 -6.04 -14.43 5.40
C LYS A 124 -7.24 -13.67 5.95
N GLU A 125 -8.42 -13.91 5.40
CA GLU A 125 -9.68 -13.39 5.93
C GLU A 125 -9.77 -13.55 7.46
N GLY A 126 -10.03 -12.46 8.16
CA GLY A 126 -10.16 -12.41 9.61
C GLY A 126 -8.86 -12.55 10.41
N PHE A 127 -7.69 -12.58 9.76
CA PHE A 127 -6.40 -12.51 10.46
C PHE A 127 -6.26 -11.16 11.17
N GLU A 128 -5.72 -11.17 12.38
CA GLU A 128 -5.47 -9.97 13.18
C GLU A 128 -3.99 -9.84 13.48
N LEU A 129 -3.39 -8.71 13.08
CA LEU A 129 -2.01 -8.35 13.40
C LEU A 129 -2.04 -7.40 14.60
N ASP A 130 -1.56 -7.88 15.73
CA ASP A 130 -1.43 -7.09 16.95
C ASP A 130 -0.18 -6.22 16.92
N LEU A 131 -0.36 -4.91 17.05
CA LEU A 131 0.71 -3.91 17.12
C LEU A 131 0.93 -3.41 18.56
N GLY A 132 0.34 -4.09 19.56
CA GLY A 132 0.37 -3.65 20.96
C GLY A 132 -0.60 -2.46 21.18
N GLY A 133 -1.74 -2.74 21.81
CA GLY A 133 -2.82 -1.77 22.03
C GLY A 133 -3.58 -1.32 20.78
N ARG A 134 -3.25 -1.89 19.61
CA ARG A 134 -3.84 -1.61 18.29
C ARG A 134 -3.77 -2.87 17.42
N THR A 135 -4.80 -3.11 16.64
CA THR A 135 -4.90 -4.30 15.80
C THR A 135 -5.30 -3.94 14.37
N LEU A 136 -4.58 -4.49 13.39
CA LEU A 136 -4.99 -4.47 11.99
C LEU A 136 -5.72 -5.79 11.67
N ARG A 137 -7.01 -5.71 11.34
CA ARG A 137 -7.80 -6.86 10.93
C ARG A 137 -7.81 -6.96 9.41
N PHE A 138 -7.40 -8.12 8.88
CA PHE A 138 -7.32 -8.37 7.44
C PHE A 138 -8.66 -8.88 6.89
N ILE A 139 -8.99 -8.37 5.70
CA ILE A 139 -10.21 -8.66 4.96
C ILE A 139 -9.79 -9.14 3.57
N GLY A 140 -10.31 -10.29 3.12
CA GLY A 140 -10.04 -10.80 1.79
C GLY A 140 -10.69 -9.93 0.71
N ALA A 141 -9.88 -9.46 -0.24
CA ALA A 141 -10.34 -8.62 -1.35
C ALA A 141 -9.88 -9.19 -2.71
N ALA A 142 -9.86 -10.52 -2.82
CA ALA A 142 -9.42 -11.20 -4.03
C ALA A 142 -10.16 -10.69 -5.28
N ASN A 143 -9.38 -10.37 -6.32
CA ASN A 143 -9.81 -9.73 -7.57
C ASN A 143 -10.29 -8.26 -7.44
N VAL A 144 -9.89 -7.58 -6.40
CA VAL A 144 -10.07 -6.13 -6.27
C VAL A 144 -8.69 -5.44 -6.27
N HIS A 145 -7.90 -5.32 -7.41
CA HIS A 145 -8.35 -5.87 -8.71
C HIS A 145 -7.54 -7.11 -9.11
N TRP A 146 -6.53 -7.54 -8.35
CA TRP A 146 -5.74 -8.75 -8.55
C TRP A 146 -6.09 -9.84 -7.52
N PRO A 147 -5.72 -11.13 -7.80
CA PRO A 147 -6.20 -12.27 -7.00
C PRO A 147 -5.62 -12.35 -5.57
N GLU A 148 -4.49 -11.69 -5.31
CA GLU A 148 -3.79 -11.73 -4.02
C GLU A 148 -4.23 -10.65 -3.05
N VAL A 149 -5.02 -9.67 -3.51
CA VAL A 149 -5.34 -8.46 -2.75
C VAL A 149 -6.01 -8.76 -1.41
N MET A 150 -5.51 -8.09 -0.38
CA MET A 150 -6.09 -8.04 0.96
C MET A 150 -6.33 -6.57 1.34
N PHE A 151 -7.33 -6.30 2.13
CA PHE A 151 -7.47 -5.04 2.86
C PHE A 151 -7.06 -5.24 4.31
N SER A 152 -6.75 -4.16 5.01
CA SER A 152 -6.66 -4.19 6.46
C SER A 152 -7.41 -3.02 7.09
N TYR A 153 -8.07 -3.28 8.22
CA TYR A 153 -8.87 -2.30 8.94
C TYR A 153 -8.30 -2.08 10.34
N ASP A 154 -8.01 -0.83 10.63
CA ASP A 154 -7.69 -0.37 11.98
C ASP A 154 -8.95 0.14 12.66
N SER A 155 -9.41 -0.58 13.69
CA SER A 155 -10.62 -0.24 14.41
C SER A 155 -10.44 0.94 15.39
N GLN A 156 -9.21 1.24 15.80
CA GLN A 156 -8.93 2.32 16.73
C GLN A 156 -9.15 3.69 16.09
N ASP A 157 -8.51 3.93 14.94
CA ASP A 157 -8.64 5.18 14.19
C ASP A 157 -9.72 5.09 13.10
N LYS A 158 -10.35 3.92 12.93
CA LYS A 158 -11.39 3.63 11.91
C LYS A 158 -10.89 3.88 10.49
N VAL A 159 -9.67 3.43 10.20
CA VAL A 159 -9.03 3.56 8.90
C VAL A 159 -9.03 2.21 8.18
N LEU A 160 -9.48 2.22 6.91
CA LEU A 160 -9.39 1.09 6.00
C LEU A 160 -8.24 1.32 5.01
N PHE A 161 -7.28 0.40 5.00
CA PHE A 161 -6.25 0.31 3.95
C PHE A 161 -6.78 -0.62 2.88
N SER A 162 -7.12 -0.07 1.72
CA SER A 162 -7.91 -0.75 0.69
C SER A 162 -7.17 -0.94 -0.63
N ALA A 163 -5.84 -0.80 -0.64
CA ALA A 163 -5.05 -0.83 -1.88
C ALA A 163 -5.72 0.10 -2.93
N ASP A 164 -6.05 -0.43 -4.11
CA ASP A 164 -6.65 0.34 -5.21
C ASP A 164 -8.13 0.64 -5.05
N ALA A 165 -8.84 -0.16 -4.27
CA ALA A 165 -10.27 0.06 -4.10
C ALA A 165 -10.54 1.42 -3.47
N PHE A 166 -11.58 2.10 -3.97
CA PHE A 166 -11.98 3.44 -3.56
C PHE A 166 -10.97 4.54 -3.90
N GLY A 167 -9.96 4.22 -4.73
CA GLY A 167 -8.93 5.16 -5.17
C GLY A 167 -9.41 6.13 -6.27
N LYS A 168 -8.52 7.03 -6.64
CA LYS A 168 -8.69 7.96 -7.75
C LYS A 168 -7.38 8.10 -8.53
N PHE A 169 -7.42 8.54 -9.77
CA PHE A 169 -6.24 9.08 -10.43
C PHE A 169 -5.86 10.44 -9.84
N GLY A 170 -4.57 10.74 -9.82
CA GLY A 170 -4.03 12.03 -9.44
C GLY A 170 -3.12 12.00 -8.22
N ALA A 171 -2.15 12.90 -8.21
CA ALA A 171 -1.26 13.15 -7.10
C ALA A 171 -2.02 13.77 -5.92
N ASN A 172 -1.54 13.54 -4.68
CA ASN A 172 -2.22 14.02 -3.47
C ASN A 172 -1.99 15.51 -3.17
N ASP A 173 -1.10 16.16 -3.89
CA ASP A 173 -0.77 17.58 -3.78
C ASP A 173 -1.36 18.44 -4.90
N ILE A 174 -2.17 17.84 -5.77
CA ILE A 174 -2.93 18.53 -6.82
C ILE A 174 -4.40 18.57 -6.44
N GLU A 175 -5.02 19.74 -6.58
CA GLU A 175 -6.44 19.94 -6.37
C GLU A 175 -7.22 19.46 -7.59
N ASP A 176 -8.19 18.58 -7.40
CA ASP A 176 -9.06 18.10 -8.48
C ASP A 176 -10.04 19.21 -8.89
N PRO A 177 -9.97 19.75 -10.12
CA PRO A 177 -10.83 20.88 -10.55
C PRO A 177 -12.32 20.55 -10.58
N GLU A 178 -12.65 19.26 -10.81
CA GLU A 178 -14.04 18.75 -10.82
C GLU A 178 -14.38 18.00 -9.52
N GLY A 179 -13.47 18.03 -8.54
CA GLY A 179 -13.56 17.32 -7.28
C GLY A 179 -13.23 15.83 -7.38
N TRP A 180 -13.00 15.21 -6.24
CA TRP A 180 -12.57 13.82 -6.08
C TRP A 180 -13.40 12.81 -6.89
N ALA A 181 -14.72 13.02 -7.00
CA ALA A 181 -15.65 12.06 -7.58
C ALA A 181 -15.42 11.79 -9.07
N CYS A 182 -14.89 12.74 -9.85
CA CYS A 182 -14.64 12.55 -11.27
C CYS A 182 -13.54 11.54 -11.51
N GLU A 183 -12.36 11.75 -10.91
CA GLU A 183 -11.20 10.88 -11.07
C GLU A 183 -11.39 9.53 -10.35
N ALA A 184 -12.12 9.50 -9.23
CA ALA A 184 -12.50 8.25 -8.57
C ALA A 184 -13.43 7.39 -9.43
N ARG A 185 -14.40 8.01 -10.14
CA ARG A 185 -15.29 7.30 -11.05
C ARG A 185 -14.53 6.76 -12.26
N ARG A 186 -13.61 7.55 -12.82
CA ARG A 186 -12.74 7.14 -13.91
C ARG A 186 -11.85 5.95 -13.50
N TYR A 187 -11.24 6.01 -12.31
CA TYR A 187 -10.45 4.93 -11.72
C TYR A 187 -11.30 3.67 -11.52
N TYR A 188 -12.47 3.79 -10.90
CA TYR A 188 -13.36 2.67 -10.67
C TYR A 188 -13.73 1.95 -11.97
N PHE A 189 -14.21 2.67 -12.98
CA PHE A 189 -14.63 2.05 -14.25
C PHE A 189 -13.46 1.46 -15.04
N GLY A 190 -12.28 2.04 -14.95
CA GLY A 190 -11.10 1.56 -15.65
C GLY A 190 -10.48 0.32 -15.00
N ILE A 191 -10.30 0.35 -13.70
CA ILE A 191 -9.46 -0.62 -12.98
C ILE A 191 -10.30 -1.61 -12.18
N VAL A 192 -11.11 -1.14 -11.24
CA VAL A 192 -11.76 -1.97 -10.22
C VAL A 192 -13.12 -2.50 -10.66
N GLY A 193 -13.86 -1.75 -11.47
CA GLY A 193 -15.29 -2.00 -11.75
C GLY A 193 -15.60 -3.29 -12.48
N LYS A 194 -14.65 -3.86 -13.23
CA LYS A 194 -14.79 -5.21 -13.81
C LYS A 194 -15.04 -6.30 -12.76
N PHE A 195 -14.61 -6.04 -11.54
CA PHE A 195 -14.79 -6.90 -10.38
C PHE A 195 -15.77 -6.32 -9.35
N GLY A 196 -16.65 -5.42 -9.76
CA GLY A 196 -17.59 -4.69 -8.90
C GLY A 196 -18.49 -5.56 -7.99
N LYS A 197 -18.60 -6.86 -8.27
CA LYS A 197 -19.28 -7.81 -7.37
C LYS A 197 -18.42 -8.21 -6.16
N ASN A 198 -17.12 -7.96 -6.22
CA ASN A 198 -16.16 -8.28 -5.17
C ASN A 198 -15.87 -7.04 -4.29
N VAL A 199 -16.17 -5.85 -4.80
CA VAL A 199 -16.12 -4.57 -4.08
C VAL A 199 -17.40 -4.38 -3.27
#